data_b269c5d17fcbfac8f6cf62968b48e0e8
#
_entry.id   b269c5d17fcbfac8f6cf62968b48e0e8
#
_cell.length_a   1.000
_cell.length_b   1.000
_cell.length_c   1.000
_cell.angle_alpha   90.00
_cell.angle_beta   90.00
_cell.angle_gamma   90.00
#
_symmetry.space_group_name_H-M   'P 1'
#
loop_
_entity.id
_entity.type
_entity.pdbx_description
1 polymer ?
#
loop_
_entity_poly.entity_id
_entity_poly.type
_entity_poly.pdbx_seq_one_letter_code
_entity_poly.pdbx_strand_id
1 'polypeptide(L)'
;MDTTTDRYAVDVSELRTDGLVKIYGKRTVANGVSFNVRQGEIVGLLGPNGAGKTTSFYMTTGLVVPNAGHAYLNDEEITAYPVYKHARAGIGYLPQEASVFRNMSVEDNILSVLEMTGRPKDYQMEKLEQLIREFRLEKVRKNKGNQLSGGERRRTEIARCLAIDPKFIMLDEPFAGVDPIAVEDIQHIVWRLKYKNIGILITDHNVDETLTITDRAYILFEGKILFQGTPEELASNSIVKEKYLTKSFVLRKKDFQLIDDEKTEAEASSAEG
;
A
#
# COMPACT_ATOMS: atom_id res chain seq x y z
N MET A 1 22.11 -39.85 -2.33
CA MET A 1 22.22 -38.71 -3.26
C MET A 1 20.81 -38.38 -3.69
N ASP A 2 20.17 -37.54 -2.92
CA ASP A 2 18.77 -37.18 -3.15
C ASP A 2 18.74 -35.65 -3.39
N THR A 3 18.63 -35.27 -4.65
CA THR A 3 18.59 -33.88 -5.12
C THR A 3 17.21 -33.62 -5.74
N THR A 4 16.16 -33.69 -4.92
CA THR A 4 14.81 -33.42 -5.38
C THR A 4 14.02 -32.68 -4.29
N THR A 5 14.45 -31.49 -3.94
CA THR A 5 13.61 -30.60 -3.13
C THR A 5 14.10 -29.17 -3.37
N ASP A 6 13.59 -28.51 -4.38
CA ASP A 6 13.39 -27.05 -4.40
C ASP A 6 12.96 -26.55 -5.81
N ARG A 7 11.81 -27.01 -6.30
CA ARG A 7 11.32 -26.55 -7.63
C ARG A 7 10.02 -25.75 -7.59
N TYR A 8 9.56 -25.32 -6.42
CA TYR A 8 8.35 -24.48 -6.28
C TYR A 8 8.51 -23.37 -5.24
N ALA A 9 9.68 -22.77 -5.11
CA ALA A 9 9.77 -21.44 -4.54
C ALA A 9 9.12 -20.50 -5.57
N VAL A 10 7.87 -20.10 -5.36
CA VAL A 10 7.25 -18.99 -6.07
C VAL A 10 8.16 -17.79 -5.77
N ASP A 11 8.80 -17.26 -6.82
CA ASP A 11 9.70 -16.10 -6.70
C ASP A 11 8.86 -14.87 -6.33
N VAL A 12 8.67 -14.67 -5.01
CA VAL A 12 7.85 -13.60 -4.47
C VAL A 12 8.65 -12.31 -4.59
N SER A 13 8.22 -11.42 -5.48
CA SER A 13 8.88 -10.12 -5.64
C SER A 13 8.88 -9.32 -4.34
N GLU A 14 9.97 -8.61 -4.07
CA GLU A 14 10.18 -7.80 -2.89
C GLU A 14 10.57 -6.36 -3.26
N LEU A 15 9.92 -5.40 -2.63
CA LEU A 15 10.31 -3.99 -2.61
C LEU A 15 10.99 -3.72 -1.28
N ARG A 16 12.27 -3.34 -1.27
CA ARG A 16 13.03 -3.12 -0.04
C ARG A 16 13.86 -1.86 -0.08
N THR A 17 14.14 -1.34 1.11
CA THR A 17 15.06 -0.22 1.32
C THR A 17 16.18 -0.63 2.25
N ASP A 18 17.35 -0.07 2.05
CA ASP A 18 18.53 -0.31 2.87
C ASP A 18 19.17 1.01 3.28
N GLY A 19 19.12 1.30 4.57
CA GLY A 19 19.81 2.41 5.20
C GLY A 19 19.45 3.80 4.66
N LEU A 20 18.19 4.06 4.25
CA LEU A 20 17.78 5.34 3.69
C LEU A 20 18.05 6.51 4.65
N VAL A 21 18.76 7.53 4.15
CA VAL A 21 19.05 8.78 4.88
C VAL A 21 18.54 9.97 4.10
N LYS A 22 17.87 10.90 4.77
CA LYS A 22 17.47 12.20 4.21
C LYS A 22 17.74 13.33 5.17
N ILE A 23 18.43 14.35 4.66
CA ILE A 23 18.79 15.55 5.39
C ILE A 23 18.21 16.77 4.67
N TYR A 24 17.45 17.58 5.39
CA TYR A 24 16.97 18.88 4.92
C TYR A 24 17.63 20.00 5.76
N GLY A 25 18.52 20.76 5.11
CA GLY A 25 19.34 21.76 5.81
C GLY A 25 20.22 21.10 6.89
N LYS A 26 19.94 21.38 8.17
CA LYS A 26 20.66 20.78 9.31
C LYS A 26 19.90 19.63 9.98
N ARG A 27 18.68 19.31 9.51
CA ARG A 27 17.82 18.30 10.13
C ARG A 27 17.88 16.98 9.37
N THR A 28 18.31 15.92 10.03
CA THR A 28 18.19 14.55 9.53
C THR A 28 16.77 14.07 9.81
N VAL A 29 15.98 13.84 8.75
CA VAL A 29 14.56 13.45 8.83
C VAL A 29 14.39 11.95 8.76
N ALA A 30 15.23 11.26 7.99
CA ALA A 30 15.37 9.80 7.96
C ALA A 30 16.85 9.47 8.18
N ASN A 31 17.14 8.49 9.03
CA ASN A 31 18.49 8.18 9.49
C ASN A 31 18.71 6.65 9.55
N GLY A 32 19.05 6.07 8.40
CA GLY A 32 19.29 4.64 8.26
C GLY A 32 17.99 3.81 8.27
N VAL A 33 16.95 4.28 7.55
CA VAL A 33 15.65 3.60 7.52
C VAL A 33 15.69 2.44 6.53
N SER A 34 15.45 1.22 7.05
CA SER A 34 15.38 -0.01 6.25
C SER A 34 14.04 -0.71 6.52
N PHE A 35 13.33 -1.07 5.46
CA PHE A 35 12.11 -1.87 5.50
C PHE A 35 11.93 -2.62 4.18
N ASN A 36 11.04 -3.59 4.19
CA ASN A 36 10.68 -4.32 2.97
C ASN A 36 9.18 -4.60 2.91
N VAL A 37 8.70 -4.90 1.72
CA VAL A 37 7.33 -5.35 1.42
C VAL A 37 7.41 -6.45 0.39
N ARG A 38 6.70 -7.55 0.60
CA ARG A 38 6.58 -8.65 -0.38
C ARG A 38 5.24 -8.60 -1.10
N GLN A 39 5.18 -9.17 -2.29
CA GLN A 39 3.89 -9.37 -2.97
C GLN A 39 2.95 -10.21 -2.10
N GLY A 40 1.66 -9.84 -2.08
CA GLY A 40 0.66 -10.51 -1.24
C GLY A 40 0.72 -10.12 0.24
N GLU A 41 1.45 -9.07 0.61
CA GLU A 41 1.61 -8.60 1.97
C GLU A 41 1.17 -7.15 2.11
N ILE A 42 0.55 -6.82 3.25
CA ILE A 42 0.21 -5.44 3.64
C ILE A 42 1.12 -5.02 4.79
N VAL A 43 1.96 -4.02 4.55
CA VAL A 43 2.92 -3.51 5.53
C VAL A 43 2.59 -2.08 5.93
N GLY A 44 2.53 -1.80 7.22
CA GLY A 44 2.39 -0.46 7.77
C GLY A 44 3.74 0.23 7.99
N LEU A 45 3.87 1.49 7.60
CA LEU A 45 4.98 2.36 8.00
C LEU A 45 4.41 3.48 8.87
N LEU A 46 4.42 3.29 10.18
CA LEU A 46 3.69 4.07 11.17
C LEU A 46 4.63 4.88 12.06
N GLY A 47 4.10 5.82 12.80
CA GLY A 47 4.86 6.66 13.73
C GLY A 47 4.24 8.05 13.88
N PRO A 48 4.69 8.84 14.86
CA PRO A 48 4.17 10.18 15.11
C PRO A 48 4.47 11.15 13.95
N ASN A 49 3.80 12.31 13.99
CA ASN A 49 4.08 13.38 13.03
C ASN A 49 5.53 13.82 13.12
N GLY A 50 6.16 13.98 11.96
CA GLY A 50 7.59 14.35 11.88
C GLY A 50 8.58 13.20 12.13
N ALA A 51 8.12 11.96 12.30
CA ALA A 51 8.99 10.79 12.46
C ALA A 51 9.79 10.40 11.21
N GLY A 52 9.46 10.96 10.04
CA GLY A 52 10.14 10.67 8.78
C GLY A 52 9.39 9.70 7.85
N LYS A 53 8.16 9.30 8.19
CA LYS A 53 7.33 8.36 7.40
C LYS A 53 7.21 8.77 5.94
N THR A 54 6.59 9.91 5.68
CA THR A 54 6.35 10.45 4.32
C THR A 54 7.65 10.62 3.55
N THR A 55 8.73 11.07 4.21
CA THR A 55 10.05 11.21 3.56
C THR A 55 10.61 9.85 3.16
N SER A 56 10.57 8.85 4.04
CA SER A 56 11.03 7.49 3.75
C SER A 56 10.21 6.85 2.63
N PHE A 57 8.91 7.03 2.68
CA PHE A 57 7.97 6.62 1.64
C PHE A 57 8.30 7.28 0.28
N TYR A 58 8.53 8.60 0.25
CA TYR A 58 8.86 9.32 -0.98
C TYR A 58 10.23 8.94 -1.55
N MET A 59 11.18 8.56 -0.72
CA MET A 59 12.46 8.02 -1.21
C MET A 59 12.27 6.67 -1.90
N THR A 60 11.32 5.85 -1.43
CA THR A 60 11.02 4.54 -2.03
C THR A 60 10.24 4.65 -3.34
N THR A 61 9.47 5.73 -3.53
CA THR A 61 8.71 5.99 -4.77
C THR A 61 9.47 6.81 -5.81
N GLY A 62 10.70 7.24 -5.51
CA GLY A 62 11.49 8.10 -6.39
C GLY A 62 11.05 9.57 -6.42
N LEU A 63 10.11 9.99 -5.54
CA LEU A 63 9.72 11.40 -5.39
C LEU A 63 10.79 12.23 -4.70
N VAL A 64 11.59 11.61 -3.84
CA VAL A 64 12.69 12.25 -3.12
C VAL A 64 13.94 11.39 -3.28
N VAL A 65 15.03 12.00 -3.72
CA VAL A 65 16.34 11.32 -3.78
C VAL A 65 16.95 11.28 -2.38
N PRO A 66 17.34 10.10 -1.86
CA PRO A 66 18.02 10.00 -0.56
C PRO A 66 19.42 10.63 -0.59
N ASN A 67 19.93 11.03 0.57
CA ASN A 67 21.32 11.46 0.73
C ASN A 67 22.28 10.26 0.87
N ALA A 68 21.78 9.13 1.37
CA ALA A 68 22.48 7.86 1.45
C ALA A 68 21.44 6.72 1.57
N GLY A 69 21.91 5.48 1.38
CA GLY A 69 21.08 4.29 1.37
C GLY A 69 20.43 4.04 0.00
N HIS A 70 19.80 2.90 -0.15
CA HIS A 70 19.34 2.38 -1.43
C HIS A 70 17.91 1.84 -1.35
N ALA A 71 17.20 1.86 -2.47
CA ALA A 71 15.93 1.18 -2.67
C ALA A 71 16.06 0.15 -3.79
N TYR A 72 15.45 -1.02 -3.60
CA TYR A 72 15.54 -2.15 -4.52
C TYR A 72 14.16 -2.73 -4.83
N LEU A 73 13.99 -3.17 -6.07
CA LEU A 73 12.91 -4.05 -6.48
C LEU A 73 13.54 -5.40 -6.86
N ASN A 74 13.37 -6.41 -6.01
CA ASN A 74 14.16 -7.64 -6.04
C ASN A 74 15.66 -7.30 -5.93
N ASP A 75 16.46 -7.71 -6.93
CA ASP A 75 17.90 -7.43 -7.00
C ASP A 75 18.23 -6.13 -7.76
N GLU A 76 17.23 -5.49 -8.39
CA GLU A 76 17.42 -4.27 -9.17
C GLU A 76 17.41 -3.05 -8.25
N GLU A 77 18.48 -2.26 -8.27
CA GLU A 77 18.53 -0.98 -7.58
C GLU A 77 17.72 0.08 -8.33
N ILE A 78 16.73 0.64 -7.63
CA ILE A 78 15.80 1.63 -8.19
C ILE A 78 15.96 3.04 -7.59
N THR A 79 16.94 3.24 -6.71
CA THR A 79 17.15 4.49 -5.95
C THR A 79 17.16 5.75 -6.81
N ALA A 80 17.85 5.68 -7.96
CA ALA A 80 17.99 6.79 -8.88
C ALA A 80 16.90 6.85 -9.97
N TYR A 81 15.91 5.97 -9.91
CA TYR A 81 14.84 5.94 -10.91
C TYR A 81 13.91 7.15 -10.72
N PRO A 82 13.57 7.86 -11.80
CA PRO A 82 12.49 8.84 -11.75
C PRO A 82 11.14 8.12 -11.58
N VAL A 83 10.15 8.84 -11.04
CA VAL A 83 8.81 8.30 -10.69
C VAL A 83 8.18 7.46 -11.80
N TYR A 84 8.28 7.88 -13.08
CA TYR A 84 7.70 7.14 -14.19
C TYR A 84 8.35 5.76 -14.40
N LYS A 85 9.64 5.59 -14.06
CA LYS A 85 10.31 4.28 -14.11
C LYS A 85 9.85 3.38 -12.98
N HIS A 86 9.61 3.92 -11.77
CA HIS A 86 8.98 3.16 -10.69
C HIS A 86 7.61 2.64 -11.12
N ALA A 87 6.78 3.49 -11.74
CA ALA A 87 5.48 3.06 -12.25
C ALA A 87 5.58 1.95 -13.30
N ARG A 88 6.54 2.05 -14.26
CA ARG A 88 6.80 1.00 -15.26
C ARG A 88 7.37 -0.28 -14.69
N ALA A 89 8.08 -0.20 -13.56
CA ALA A 89 8.58 -1.37 -12.83
C ALA A 89 7.47 -2.08 -12.03
N GLY A 90 6.25 -1.50 -12.01
CA GLY A 90 5.09 -2.07 -11.33
C GLY A 90 4.89 -1.55 -9.92
N ILE A 91 5.38 -0.35 -9.60
CA ILE A 91 5.15 0.32 -8.32
C ILE A 91 4.10 1.43 -8.51
N GLY A 92 2.87 1.17 -8.09
CA GLY A 92 1.80 2.15 -8.06
C GLY A 92 1.91 3.08 -6.85
N TYR A 93 1.54 4.36 -7.01
CA TYR A 93 1.55 5.33 -5.93
C TYR A 93 0.21 6.06 -5.83
N LEU A 94 -0.32 6.11 -4.62
CA LEU A 94 -1.55 6.82 -4.28
C LEU A 94 -1.24 7.89 -3.23
N PRO A 95 -1.22 9.18 -3.63
CA PRO A 95 -0.90 10.29 -2.73
C PRO A 95 -2.01 10.53 -1.69
N GLN A 96 -1.65 11.24 -0.62
CA GLN A 96 -2.58 11.73 0.39
C GLN A 96 -3.58 12.73 -0.23
N GLU A 97 -3.08 13.66 -1.05
CA GLU A 97 -3.94 14.62 -1.73
C GLU A 97 -4.71 13.99 -2.89
N ALA A 98 -5.90 14.53 -3.14
CA ALA A 98 -6.76 14.07 -4.23
C ALA A 98 -6.05 14.15 -5.58
N SER A 99 -5.86 13.00 -6.23
CA SER A 99 -5.14 12.86 -7.50
C SER A 99 -6.05 12.68 -8.71
N VAL A 100 -7.37 12.57 -8.50
CA VAL A 100 -8.36 12.44 -9.59
C VAL A 100 -8.36 13.68 -10.47
N PHE A 101 -8.42 13.51 -11.80
CA PHE A 101 -8.60 14.59 -12.74
C PHE A 101 -10.00 15.18 -12.60
N ARG A 102 -10.10 16.35 -11.99
CA ARG A 102 -11.34 16.95 -11.50
C ARG A 102 -12.39 17.17 -12.59
N ASN A 103 -11.98 17.47 -13.82
CA ASN A 103 -12.85 17.78 -14.96
C ASN A 103 -13.13 16.59 -15.88
N MET A 104 -12.48 15.45 -15.64
CA MET A 104 -12.71 14.20 -16.37
C MET A 104 -13.73 13.34 -15.61
N SER A 105 -14.47 12.51 -16.35
CA SER A 105 -15.36 11.52 -15.74
C SER A 105 -14.56 10.43 -15.00
N VAL A 106 -15.22 9.63 -14.16
CA VAL A 106 -14.61 8.45 -13.53
C VAL A 106 -14.02 7.51 -14.58
N GLU A 107 -14.80 7.23 -15.62
CA GLU A 107 -14.40 6.40 -16.76
C GLU A 107 -13.15 6.97 -17.45
N ASP A 108 -13.14 8.26 -17.77
CA ASP A 108 -12.01 8.90 -18.44
C ASP A 108 -10.76 8.95 -17.54
N ASN A 109 -10.93 9.10 -16.22
CA ASN A 109 -9.84 9.03 -15.25
C ASN A 109 -9.11 7.69 -15.30
N ILE A 110 -9.85 6.58 -15.41
CA ILE A 110 -9.27 5.23 -15.49
C ILE A 110 -8.73 4.98 -16.91
N LEU A 111 -9.52 5.31 -17.93
CA LEU A 111 -9.17 5.07 -19.32
C LEU A 111 -7.89 5.82 -19.73
N SER A 112 -7.68 7.05 -19.26
CA SER A 112 -6.47 7.83 -19.56
C SER A 112 -5.18 7.10 -19.15
N VAL A 113 -5.22 6.35 -18.05
CA VAL A 113 -4.06 5.55 -17.60
C VAL A 113 -3.95 4.26 -18.42
N LEU A 114 -5.05 3.60 -18.73
CA LEU A 114 -5.07 2.41 -19.58
C LEU A 114 -4.50 2.70 -20.98
N GLU A 115 -4.84 3.83 -21.57
CA GLU A 115 -4.28 4.27 -22.86
C GLU A 115 -2.75 4.45 -22.82
N MET A 116 -2.21 4.96 -21.69
CA MET A 116 -0.77 5.12 -21.51
C MET A 116 -0.01 3.77 -21.41
N THR A 117 -0.71 2.66 -21.14
CA THR A 117 -0.08 1.33 -21.11
C THR A 117 0.32 0.82 -22.48
N GLY A 118 -0.26 1.36 -23.57
CA GLY A 118 -0.04 0.89 -24.93
C GLY A 118 -0.65 -0.49 -25.25
N ARG A 119 -1.46 -1.05 -24.33
CA ARG A 119 -2.15 -2.32 -24.55
C ARG A 119 -3.25 -2.19 -25.63
N PRO A 120 -3.67 -3.30 -26.30
CA PRO A 120 -4.76 -3.28 -27.27
C PRO A 120 -6.04 -2.67 -26.70
N LYS A 121 -6.85 -2.03 -27.55
CA LYS A 121 -8.11 -1.36 -27.11
C LYS A 121 -9.10 -2.32 -26.43
N ASP A 122 -9.20 -3.54 -26.94
CA ASP A 122 -10.10 -4.55 -26.35
C ASP A 122 -9.71 -4.83 -24.90
N TYR A 123 -8.41 -5.02 -24.63
CA TYR A 123 -7.88 -5.18 -23.27
C TYR A 123 -8.18 -3.94 -22.41
N GLN A 124 -7.97 -2.72 -22.93
CA GLN A 124 -8.23 -1.50 -22.19
C GLN A 124 -9.71 -1.40 -21.78
N MET A 125 -10.63 -1.72 -22.68
CA MET A 125 -12.06 -1.68 -22.42
C MET A 125 -12.51 -2.78 -21.44
N GLU A 126 -12.00 -3.99 -21.60
CA GLU A 126 -12.29 -5.09 -20.67
C GLU A 126 -11.79 -4.76 -19.24
N LYS A 127 -10.55 -4.25 -19.12
CA LYS A 127 -9.97 -3.83 -17.84
C LYS A 127 -10.73 -2.66 -17.23
N LEU A 128 -11.18 -1.69 -18.03
CA LEU A 128 -12.01 -0.59 -17.57
C LEU A 128 -13.32 -1.12 -16.95
N GLU A 129 -14.04 -1.99 -17.67
CA GLU A 129 -15.29 -2.59 -17.18
C GLU A 129 -15.07 -3.42 -15.90
N GLN A 130 -13.95 -4.15 -15.83
CA GLN A 130 -13.57 -4.88 -14.63
C GLN A 130 -13.38 -3.93 -13.44
N LEU A 131 -12.59 -2.86 -13.61
CA LEU A 131 -12.30 -1.91 -12.55
C LEU A 131 -13.55 -1.13 -12.11
N ILE A 132 -14.40 -0.69 -13.04
CA ILE A 132 -15.67 -0.01 -12.73
C ILE A 132 -16.55 -0.90 -11.84
N ARG A 133 -16.70 -2.18 -12.17
CA ARG A 133 -17.50 -3.14 -11.38
C ARG A 133 -16.85 -3.45 -10.03
N GLU A 134 -15.58 -3.74 -10.03
CA GLU A 134 -14.84 -4.13 -8.83
C GLU A 134 -14.88 -3.04 -7.75
N PHE A 135 -14.77 -1.77 -8.17
CA PHE A 135 -14.77 -0.61 -7.28
C PHE A 135 -16.16 0.01 -7.07
N ARG A 136 -17.25 -0.64 -7.57
CA ARG A 136 -18.64 -0.18 -7.45
C ARG A 136 -18.81 1.27 -7.92
N LEU A 137 -18.25 1.58 -9.09
CA LEU A 137 -18.25 2.92 -9.69
C LEU A 137 -19.31 3.11 -10.79
N GLU A 138 -20.15 2.09 -11.04
CA GLU A 138 -21.14 2.10 -12.14
C GLU A 138 -22.06 3.31 -12.07
N LYS A 139 -22.59 3.63 -10.87
CA LYS A 139 -23.53 4.73 -10.67
C LYS A 139 -22.93 6.11 -10.92
N VAL A 140 -21.61 6.23 -10.71
CA VAL A 140 -20.89 7.51 -10.83
C VAL A 140 -19.96 7.54 -12.04
N ARG A 141 -20.03 6.52 -12.90
CA ARG A 141 -19.13 6.32 -14.06
C ARG A 141 -18.95 7.57 -14.90
N LYS A 142 -20.03 8.30 -15.15
CA LYS A 142 -20.04 9.53 -15.98
C LYS A 142 -19.90 10.82 -15.17
N ASN A 143 -19.88 10.74 -13.84
CA ASN A 143 -19.68 11.91 -12.98
C ASN A 143 -18.24 12.41 -13.11
N LYS A 144 -18.06 13.73 -13.06
CA LYS A 144 -16.73 14.33 -13.04
C LYS A 144 -16.07 14.17 -11.67
N GLY A 145 -14.73 14.11 -11.63
CA GLY A 145 -13.96 13.93 -10.41
C GLY A 145 -14.27 14.95 -9.30
N ASN A 146 -14.68 16.19 -9.66
CA ASN A 146 -15.08 17.22 -8.70
C ASN A 146 -16.50 17.04 -8.11
N GLN A 147 -17.27 16.08 -8.63
CA GLN A 147 -18.64 15.76 -8.17
C GLN A 147 -18.68 14.54 -7.24
N LEU A 148 -17.55 13.87 -7.07
CA LEU A 148 -17.45 12.63 -6.30
C LEU A 148 -17.39 12.94 -4.79
N SER A 149 -18.05 12.10 -3.99
CA SER A 149 -17.83 12.02 -2.55
C SER A 149 -16.38 11.57 -2.25
N GLY A 150 -15.93 11.73 -1.00
CA GLY A 150 -14.58 11.32 -0.58
C GLY A 150 -14.30 9.84 -0.88
N GLY A 151 -15.23 8.95 -0.53
CA GLY A 151 -15.11 7.53 -0.77
C GLY A 151 -15.13 7.15 -2.27
N GLU A 152 -16.05 7.73 -3.07
CA GLU A 152 -16.10 7.50 -4.53
C GLU A 152 -14.81 7.97 -5.21
N ARG A 153 -14.30 9.13 -4.79
CA ARG A 153 -13.03 9.66 -5.28
C ARG A 153 -11.88 8.70 -4.96
N ARG A 154 -11.77 8.24 -3.72
CA ARG A 154 -10.70 7.32 -3.31
C ARG A 154 -10.77 5.99 -4.04
N ARG A 155 -11.96 5.42 -4.21
CA ARG A 155 -12.16 4.21 -5.04
C ARG A 155 -11.73 4.43 -6.50
N THR A 156 -12.04 5.59 -7.08
CA THR A 156 -11.60 5.94 -8.45
C THR A 156 -10.07 6.04 -8.55
N GLU A 157 -9.42 6.62 -7.55
CA GLU A 157 -7.95 6.76 -7.50
C GLU A 157 -7.26 5.40 -7.37
N ILE A 158 -7.78 4.51 -6.52
CA ILE A 158 -7.26 3.14 -6.40
C ILE A 158 -7.47 2.36 -7.71
N ALA A 159 -8.67 2.43 -8.31
CA ALA A 159 -8.96 1.79 -9.59
C ALA A 159 -8.01 2.28 -10.70
N ARG A 160 -7.73 3.59 -10.75
CA ARG A 160 -6.75 4.18 -11.66
C ARG A 160 -5.33 3.67 -11.42
N CYS A 161 -4.93 3.51 -10.15
CA CYS A 161 -3.64 2.94 -9.79
C CYS A 161 -3.52 1.47 -10.27
N LEU A 162 -4.60 0.70 -10.17
CA LEU A 162 -4.65 -0.70 -10.62
C LEU A 162 -4.70 -0.88 -12.15
N ALA A 163 -4.96 0.18 -12.90
CA ALA A 163 -5.02 0.14 -14.36
C ALA A 163 -3.68 -0.27 -15.01
N ILE A 164 -2.56 -0.07 -14.31
CA ILE A 164 -1.22 -0.45 -14.76
C ILE A 164 -0.79 -1.87 -14.34
N ASP A 165 -1.66 -2.65 -13.70
CA ASP A 165 -1.36 -3.97 -13.11
C ASP A 165 -0.10 -3.94 -12.22
N PRO A 166 -0.09 -3.14 -11.14
CA PRO A 166 1.08 -2.97 -10.30
C PRO A 166 1.38 -4.25 -9.51
N LYS A 167 2.67 -4.50 -9.25
CA LYS A 167 3.13 -5.52 -8.30
C LYS A 167 3.08 -5.01 -6.86
N PHE A 168 3.30 -3.71 -6.70
CA PHE A 168 3.28 -3.01 -5.41
C PHE A 168 2.43 -1.75 -5.49
N ILE A 169 1.74 -1.44 -4.41
CA ILE A 169 1.00 -0.17 -4.25
C ILE A 169 1.47 0.53 -2.98
N MET A 170 1.84 1.78 -3.16
CA MET A 170 2.25 2.67 -2.09
C MET A 170 1.08 3.60 -1.76
N LEU A 171 0.49 3.48 -0.56
CA LEU A 171 -0.67 4.25 -0.09
C LEU A 171 -0.22 5.27 0.96
N ASP A 172 -0.25 6.55 0.61
CA ASP A 172 0.08 7.64 1.54
C ASP A 172 -1.20 8.19 2.18
N GLU A 173 -1.36 7.94 3.47
CA GLU A 173 -2.52 8.31 4.30
C GLU A 173 -3.88 8.05 3.60
N PRO A 174 -4.18 6.78 3.22
CA PRO A 174 -5.37 6.47 2.43
C PRO A 174 -6.69 6.76 3.15
N PHE A 175 -6.69 6.88 4.45
CA PHE A 175 -7.89 7.12 5.28
C PHE A 175 -8.08 8.59 5.65
N ALA A 176 -7.12 9.47 5.32
CA ALA A 176 -7.18 10.87 5.68
C ALA A 176 -8.36 11.60 5.00
N GLY A 177 -9.18 12.28 5.80
CA GLY A 177 -10.31 13.08 5.30
C GLY A 177 -11.44 12.26 4.66
N VAL A 178 -11.52 10.98 4.98
CA VAL A 178 -12.58 10.05 4.54
C VAL A 178 -13.53 9.81 5.72
N ASP A 179 -14.83 9.68 5.43
CA ASP A 179 -15.81 9.34 6.46
C ASP A 179 -15.63 7.89 6.96
N PRO A 180 -16.04 7.56 8.21
CA PRO A 180 -15.78 6.24 8.79
C PRO A 180 -16.35 5.05 7.99
N ILE A 181 -17.50 5.21 7.34
CA ILE A 181 -18.12 4.15 6.54
C ILE A 181 -17.27 3.89 5.29
N ALA A 182 -16.81 4.96 4.64
CA ALA A 182 -15.96 4.86 3.46
C ALA A 182 -14.53 4.36 3.82
N VAL A 183 -14.04 4.62 5.03
CA VAL A 183 -12.78 4.03 5.55
C VAL A 183 -12.87 2.50 5.54
N GLU A 184 -13.96 1.95 6.06
CA GLU A 184 -14.18 0.49 6.09
C GLU A 184 -14.25 -0.11 4.67
N ASP A 185 -14.95 0.55 3.75
CA ASP A 185 -14.97 0.16 2.33
C ASP A 185 -13.55 0.14 1.72
N ILE A 186 -12.72 1.15 2.01
CA ILE A 186 -11.35 1.24 1.51
C ILE A 186 -10.47 0.16 2.14
N GLN A 187 -10.60 -0.10 3.44
CA GLN A 187 -9.88 -1.17 4.13
C GLN A 187 -10.19 -2.54 3.49
N HIS A 188 -11.48 -2.82 3.24
CA HIS A 188 -11.90 -4.06 2.57
C HIS A 188 -11.31 -4.17 1.16
N ILE A 189 -11.28 -3.06 0.39
CA ILE A 189 -10.64 -3.03 -0.93
C ILE A 189 -9.15 -3.37 -0.80
N VAL A 190 -8.42 -2.67 0.08
CA VAL A 190 -6.98 -2.86 0.29
C VAL A 190 -6.69 -4.29 0.73
N TRP A 191 -7.46 -4.83 1.67
CA TRP A 191 -7.37 -6.22 2.10
C TRP A 191 -7.48 -7.22 0.94
N ARG A 192 -8.45 -7.01 0.04
CA ARG A 192 -8.64 -7.87 -1.14
C ARG A 192 -7.50 -7.79 -2.16
N LEU A 193 -6.76 -6.69 -2.23
CA LEU A 193 -5.61 -6.58 -3.14
C LEU A 193 -4.47 -7.52 -2.76
N LYS A 194 -4.33 -7.88 -1.50
CA LYS A 194 -3.40 -8.90 -1.01
C LYS A 194 -3.61 -10.23 -1.74
N TYR A 195 -4.86 -10.68 -1.91
CA TYR A 195 -5.20 -11.92 -2.61
C TYR A 195 -4.99 -11.85 -4.13
N LYS A 196 -4.75 -10.66 -4.67
CA LYS A 196 -4.30 -10.47 -6.06
C LYS A 196 -2.78 -10.49 -6.20
N ASN A 197 -2.09 -10.94 -5.16
CA ASN A 197 -0.62 -10.96 -5.10
C ASN A 197 0.01 -9.56 -5.29
N ILE A 198 -0.63 -8.52 -4.75
CA ILE A 198 -0.11 -7.14 -4.74
C ILE A 198 0.48 -6.85 -3.36
N GLY A 199 1.74 -6.44 -3.32
CA GLY A 199 2.37 -5.95 -2.09
C GLY A 199 1.94 -4.52 -1.78
N ILE A 200 1.59 -4.21 -0.54
CA ILE A 200 1.04 -2.90 -0.18
C ILE A 200 1.86 -2.30 0.96
N LEU A 201 2.33 -1.08 0.77
CA LEU A 201 2.88 -0.26 1.85
C LEU A 201 1.93 0.88 2.17
N ILE A 202 1.55 1.00 3.44
CA ILE A 202 0.63 2.03 3.92
C ILE A 202 1.34 2.92 4.93
N THR A 203 1.27 4.25 4.73
CA THR A 203 1.53 5.23 5.78
C THR A 203 0.20 5.81 6.24
N ASP A 204 -0.01 5.94 7.53
CA ASP A 204 -1.15 6.68 8.07
C ASP A 204 -0.84 7.20 9.47
N HIS A 205 -1.60 8.19 9.91
CA HIS A 205 -1.60 8.69 11.28
C HIS A 205 -2.68 7.99 12.13
N ASN A 206 -3.67 7.37 11.48
CA ASN A 206 -4.70 6.56 12.14
C ASN A 206 -4.18 5.12 12.33
N VAL A 207 -3.58 4.91 13.49
CA VAL A 207 -2.93 3.64 13.84
C VAL A 207 -3.91 2.49 13.91
N ASP A 208 -5.09 2.74 14.53
CA ASP A 208 -6.12 1.73 14.75
C ASP A 208 -6.58 1.15 13.42
N GLU A 209 -6.92 2.02 12.46
CA GLU A 209 -7.42 1.63 11.16
C GLU A 209 -6.34 0.94 10.31
N THR A 210 -5.08 1.34 10.47
CA THR A 210 -3.98 0.77 9.69
C THR A 210 -3.55 -0.58 10.24
N LEU A 211 -3.33 -0.70 11.56
CA LEU A 211 -2.91 -1.98 12.16
C LEU A 211 -3.96 -3.07 12.00
N THR A 212 -5.23 -2.69 11.90
CA THR A 212 -6.32 -3.63 11.66
C THR A 212 -6.15 -4.42 10.35
N ILE A 213 -5.57 -3.83 9.30
CA ILE A 213 -5.47 -4.46 7.97
C ILE A 213 -4.04 -4.85 7.58
N THR A 214 -3.04 -4.57 8.41
CA THR A 214 -1.64 -4.91 8.10
C THR A 214 -1.26 -6.30 8.62
N ASP A 215 -0.41 -6.99 7.87
CA ASP A 215 0.22 -8.25 8.31
C ASP A 215 1.35 -7.97 9.31
N ARG A 216 2.08 -6.89 9.08
CA ARG A 216 3.13 -6.36 9.98
C ARG A 216 3.32 -4.87 9.77
N ALA A 217 3.98 -4.22 10.72
CA ALA A 217 4.29 -2.82 10.57
C ALA A 217 5.67 -2.46 11.14
N TYR A 218 6.21 -1.36 10.63
CA TYR A 218 7.40 -0.68 11.13
C TYR A 218 6.96 0.58 11.86
N ILE A 219 7.45 0.78 13.07
CA ILE A 219 7.24 2.00 13.83
C ILE A 219 8.45 2.90 13.66
N LEU A 220 8.26 4.02 12.98
CA LEU A 220 9.25 5.08 12.84
C LEU A 220 9.16 6.04 14.03
N PHE A 221 10.32 6.37 14.61
CA PHE A 221 10.43 7.38 15.65
C PHE A 221 11.76 8.14 15.49
N GLU A 222 11.69 9.47 15.43
CA GLU A 222 12.87 10.34 15.25
C GLU A 222 13.79 9.92 14.09
N GLY A 223 13.18 9.57 12.97
CA GLY A 223 13.90 9.20 11.73
C GLY A 223 14.50 7.79 11.70
N LYS A 224 14.21 6.93 12.69
CA LYS A 224 14.71 5.55 12.76
C LYS A 224 13.58 4.56 12.97
N ILE A 225 13.80 3.31 12.57
CA ILE A 225 12.90 2.21 12.95
C ILE A 225 13.10 1.93 14.44
N LEU A 226 12.04 2.16 15.22
CA LEU A 226 12.01 1.90 16.65
C LEU A 226 11.68 0.43 16.93
N PHE A 227 10.71 -0.11 16.18
CA PHE A 227 10.24 -1.49 16.32
C PHE A 227 9.62 -1.97 15.01
N GLN A 228 9.60 -3.28 14.79
CA GLN A 228 8.89 -3.94 13.71
C GLN A 228 8.28 -5.24 14.23
N GLY A 229 7.12 -5.62 13.71
CA GLY A 229 6.45 -6.85 14.11
C GLY A 229 5.02 -6.91 13.61
N THR A 230 4.29 -7.95 14.02
CA THR A 230 2.87 -8.09 13.77
C THR A 230 2.07 -7.05 14.58
N PRO A 231 0.81 -6.77 14.22
CA PRO A 231 -0.04 -5.88 15.00
C PRO A 231 -0.14 -6.28 16.48
N GLU A 232 -0.19 -7.58 16.79
CA GLU A 232 -0.24 -8.13 18.15
C GLU A 232 1.05 -7.86 18.92
N GLU A 233 2.21 -8.09 18.29
CA GLU A 233 3.53 -7.79 18.87
C GLU A 233 3.68 -6.30 19.17
N LEU A 234 3.24 -5.43 18.24
CA LEU A 234 3.25 -3.98 18.41
C LEU A 234 2.32 -3.55 19.55
N ALA A 235 1.10 -4.11 19.58
CA ALA A 235 0.11 -3.83 20.62
C ALA A 235 0.52 -4.31 22.01
N SER A 236 1.38 -5.29 22.13
CA SER A 236 1.91 -5.80 23.41
C SER A 236 3.18 -5.09 23.88
N ASN A 237 3.91 -4.44 22.94
CA ASN A 237 5.21 -3.84 23.24
C ASN A 237 5.09 -2.57 24.11
N SER A 238 5.74 -2.56 25.28
CA SER A 238 5.67 -1.45 26.25
C SER A 238 6.28 -0.14 25.71
N ILE A 239 7.38 -0.23 24.94
CA ILE A 239 8.06 0.94 24.37
C ILE A 239 7.19 1.57 23.26
N VAL A 240 6.55 0.76 22.42
CA VAL A 240 5.64 1.21 21.37
C VAL A 240 4.40 1.88 22.00
N LYS A 241 3.84 1.29 23.06
CA LYS A 241 2.73 1.89 23.82
C LYS A 241 3.11 3.23 24.46
N GLU A 242 4.28 3.33 25.03
CA GLU A 242 4.73 4.58 25.68
C GLU A 242 5.02 5.70 24.69
N LYS A 243 5.66 5.37 23.54
CA LYS A 243 6.15 6.37 22.60
C LYS A 243 5.18 6.71 21.46
N TYR A 244 4.25 5.81 21.15
CA TYR A 244 3.40 5.97 19.98
C TYR A 244 1.95 5.54 20.18
N LEU A 245 1.68 4.33 20.68
CA LEU A 245 0.34 3.87 21.00
C LEU A 245 -0.08 4.42 22.37
N THR A 246 -1.39 4.59 22.59
CA THR A 246 -1.89 4.91 23.94
C THR A 246 -1.86 3.65 24.82
N LYS A 247 -1.81 3.84 26.15
CA LYS A 247 -1.89 2.72 27.10
C LYS A 247 -3.18 1.89 26.98
N SER A 248 -4.24 2.52 26.49
CA SER A 248 -5.56 1.93 26.26
C SER A 248 -5.75 1.35 24.86
N PHE A 249 -4.72 1.35 24.02
CA PHE A 249 -4.80 0.78 22.68
C PHE A 249 -5.18 -0.71 22.72
N VAL A 250 -6.22 -1.07 21.96
CA VAL A 250 -6.70 -2.44 21.81
C VAL A 250 -6.85 -2.72 20.31
N LEU A 251 -6.11 -3.70 19.82
CA LEU A 251 -6.23 -4.15 18.44
C LEU A 251 -7.62 -4.78 18.22
N ARG A 252 -8.31 -4.39 17.15
CA ARG A 252 -9.62 -4.93 16.74
C ARG A 252 -9.49 -5.59 15.37
N LYS A 253 -9.97 -6.82 15.24
CA LYS A 253 -10.16 -7.46 13.94
C LYS A 253 -11.48 -6.97 13.31
N LYS A 254 -11.52 -6.88 11.98
CA LYS A 254 -12.73 -6.53 11.22
C LYS A 254 -13.45 -7.81 10.77
N ASP A 255 -14.75 -7.73 10.60
CA ASP A 255 -15.59 -8.90 10.23
C ASP A 255 -15.14 -9.56 8.93
N PHE A 256 -14.68 -8.79 7.93
CA PHE A 256 -14.19 -9.34 6.67
C PHE A 256 -12.91 -10.19 6.83
N GLN A 257 -12.08 -9.92 7.83
CA GLN A 257 -10.88 -10.71 8.14
C GLN A 257 -11.28 -12.04 8.80
N LEU A 258 -12.27 -12.03 9.68
CA LEU A 258 -12.76 -13.24 10.34
C LEU A 258 -13.36 -14.22 9.33
N ILE A 259 -14.11 -13.72 8.34
CA ILE A 259 -14.69 -14.54 7.26
C ILE A 259 -13.61 -15.16 6.38
N ASP A 260 -12.52 -14.43 6.10
CA ASP A 260 -11.44 -14.96 5.28
C ASP A 260 -10.55 -15.95 6.05
N ASP A 261 -10.32 -15.72 7.35
CA ASP A 261 -9.63 -16.67 8.25
C ASP A 261 -10.40 -18.00 8.30
N GLU A 262 -11.74 -17.97 8.49
CA GLU A 262 -12.61 -19.16 8.51
C GLU A 262 -12.58 -19.93 7.18
N LYS A 263 -12.55 -19.26 6.04
CA LYS A 263 -12.46 -19.92 4.72
C LYS A 263 -11.10 -20.57 4.52
N THR A 264 -10.03 -19.91 4.91
CA THR A 264 -8.67 -20.43 4.80
C THR A 264 -8.47 -21.65 5.67
N GLU A 265 -9.01 -21.66 6.90
CA GLU A 265 -8.99 -22.82 7.80
C GLU A 265 -9.84 -23.99 7.25
N ALA A 266 -10.99 -23.71 6.64
CA ALA A 266 -11.84 -24.73 6.03
C ALA A 266 -11.19 -25.38 4.80
N GLU A 267 -10.50 -24.58 3.96
CA GLU A 267 -9.75 -25.08 2.80
C GLU A 267 -8.53 -25.91 3.22
N ALA A 268 -7.79 -25.49 4.23
CA ALA A 268 -6.66 -26.24 4.79
C ALA A 268 -7.11 -27.59 5.37
N SER A 269 -8.22 -27.60 6.12
CA SER A 269 -8.81 -28.81 6.68
C SER A 269 -9.33 -29.80 5.62
N SER A 270 -9.79 -29.30 4.47
CA SER A 270 -10.26 -30.12 3.35
C SER A 270 -9.12 -30.69 2.50
N ALA A 271 -7.90 -30.13 2.58
CA ALA A 271 -6.72 -30.62 1.87
C ALA A 271 -5.96 -31.71 2.63
N GLU A 272 -6.21 -31.88 3.93
CA GLU A 272 -5.59 -32.91 4.78
C GLU A 272 -6.46 -34.19 4.95
N GLY A 273 -7.66 -34.24 4.41
CA GLY A 273 -8.58 -35.39 4.44
C GLY A 273 -8.69 -36.09 3.10
#